data_a26a6822f85821c2bd7d7f271dcf0ecc
#
_entry.id   a26a6822f85821c2bd7d7f271dcf0ecc
#
_cell.length_a   1.000
_cell.length_b   1.000
_cell.length_c   1.000
_cell.angle_alpha   90.00
_cell.angle_beta   90.00
_cell.angle_gamma   90.00
#
_symmetry.space_group_name_H-M   'P 1'
#
loop_
_entity.id
_entity.type
_entity.pdbx_description
1 polymer ?
#
loop_
_entity_poly.entity_id
_entity_poly.type
_entity_poly.pdbx_seq_one_letter_code
_entity_poly.pdbx_strand_id
1 'polypeptide(L)'
;MLAKNMRHLRVPSAKTAFWVERCKENNWYEIGSGVLPLGDHRGIPLNDSAPLIGDAVWDGFEITDEVGTLRKPQHWTEHLPSGLGENKTIHFPQSYEIQGDVLLIKIPEEIESIEHEIAQAMLKQYPNVRIICHDEGVDGEFRIRNLRTIESRDGSTTTQTRVKEHGHFIHVNPAKTYFSGRLSEQRKMTHQSILK
;
A
#
# COMPACT_ATOMS: atom_id res chain seq x y z
N MET A 1 -12.77 -4.50 13.28
CA MET A 1 -13.17 -4.83 11.91
C MET A 1 -14.68 -4.92 11.90
N LEU A 2 -15.38 -4.02 11.23
CA LEU A 2 -16.84 -4.10 11.10
C LEU A 2 -17.12 -5.03 9.91
N ALA A 3 -17.57 -6.25 10.21
CA ALA A 3 -18.12 -7.15 9.22
C ALA A 3 -19.48 -6.56 8.78
N LYS A 4 -19.65 -6.29 7.49
CA LYS A 4 -20.88 -5.76 6.92
C LYS A 4 -21.55 -6.87 6.09
N ASN A 5 -22.85 -7.13 6.34
CA ASN A 5 -23.63 -7.93 5.42
C ASN A 5 -23.71 -7.23 4.08
N MET A 6 -23.34 -7.93 3.02
CA MET A 6 -23.38 -7.41 1.65
C MET A 6 -23.72 -8.52 0.66
N ARG A 7 -24.25 -8.12 -0.48
CA ARG A 7 -24.62 -9.04 -1.56
C ARG A 7 -23.36 -9.66 -2.18
N HIS A 8 -23.40 -10.95 -2.43
CA HIS A 8 -22.34 -11.68 -3.11
C HIS A 8 -22.94 -12.52 -4.25
N LEU A 9 -22.30 -12.45 -5.42
CA LEU A 9 -22.59 -13.37 -6.51
C LEU A 9 -21.92 -14.72 -6.23
N ARG A 10 -22.70 -15.77 -6.07
CA ARG A 10 -22.22 -17.12 -5.79
C ARG A 10 -21.92 -17.86 -7.08
N VAL A 11 -20.65 -18.13 -7.34
CA VAL A 11 -20.19 -18.81 -8.56
C VAL A 11 -19.30 -20.01 -8.24
N PRO A 12 -19.25 -21.06 -9.09
CA PRO A 12 -18.26 -22.12 -8.96
C PRO A 12 -16.83 -21.57 -8.96
N SER A 13 -15.93 -22.18 -8.16
CA SER A 13 -14.54 -21.72 -8.02
C SER A 13 -13.81 -21.53 -9.36
N ALA A 14 -14.09 -22.39 -10.34
CA ALA A 14 -13.50 -22.31 -11.69
C ALA A 14 -13.93 -21.05 -12.48
N LYS A 15 -15.07 -20.45 -12.16
CA LYS A 15 -15.59 -19.25 -12.85
C LYS A 15 -15.28 -17.94 -12.11
N THR A 16 -14.57 -17.99 -10.99
CA THR A 16 -14.32 -16.82 -10.14
C THR A 16 -13.60 -15.71 -10.87
N ALA A 17 -12.50 -16.01 -11.57
CA ALA A 17 -11.70 -15.00 -12.26
C ALA A 17 -12.52 -14.25 -13.32
N PHE A 18 -13.27 -14.98 -14.13
CA PHE A 18 -14.15 -14.41 -15.16
C PHE A 18 -15.17 -13.44 -14.57
N TRP A 19 -15.87 -13.87 -13.50
CA TRP A 19 -16.93 -13.05 -12.90
C TRP A 19 -16.38 -11.85 -12.11
N VAL A 20 -15.22 -11.99 -11.47
CA VAL A 20 -14.54 -10.84 -10.82
C VAL A 20 -14.20 -9.76 -11.86
N GLU A 21 -13.65 -10.15 -13.01
CA GLU A 21 -13.31 -9.21 -14.08
C GLU A 21 -14.57 -8.55 -14.65
N ARG A 22 -15.59 -9.34 -14.99
CA ARG A 22 -16.89 -8.83 -15.47
C ARG A 22 -17.56 -7.87 -14.48
N CYS A 23 -17.52 -8.16 -13.18
CA CYS A 23 -18.06 -7.26 -12.17
C CYS A 23 -17.25 -5.95 -12.06
N LYS A 24 -15.94 -5.99 -12.25
CA LYS A 24 -15.09 -4.79 -12.27
C LYS A 24 -15.35 -3.93 -13.50
N GLU A 25 -15.41 -4.52 -14.67
CA GLU A 25 -15.67 -3.83 -15.94
C GLU A 25 -17.02 -3.10 -15.94
N ASN A 26 -18.02 -3.69 -15.29
CA ASN A 26 -19.35 -3.10 -15.18
C ASN A 26 -19.56 -2.25 -13.92
N ASN A 27 -18.51 -2.02 -13.12
CA ASN A 27 -18.55 -1.26 -11.87
C ASN A 27 -19.53 -1.84 -10.83
N TRP A 28 -19.68 -3.18 -10.79
CA TRP A 28 -20.54 -3.90 -9.83
C TRP A 28 -19.76 -4.49 -8.65
N TYR A 29 -18.43 -4.52 -8.74
CA TYR A 29 -17.57 -5.10 -7.71
C TYR A 29 -17.44 -4.15 -6.51
N GLU A 30 -17.65 -4.67 -5.28
CA GLU A 30 -17.43 -3.89 -4.06
C GLU A 30 -15.93 -3.76 -3.78
N ILE A 31 -15.41 -2.54 -4.02
CA ILE A 31 -13.99 -2.21 -3.79
C ILE A 31 -13.69 -2.26 -2.29
N GLY A 32 -12.62 -2.94 -1.90
CA GLY A 32 -12.24 -3.11 -0.49
C GLY A 32 -12.79 -4.38 0.16
N SER A 33 -13.61 -5.17 -0.56
CA SER A 33 -14.07 -6.48 -0.10
C SER A 33 -13.37 -7.62 -0.84
N GLY A 34 -13.09 -8.70 -0.11
CA GLY A 34 -12.49 -9.90 -0.68
C GLY A 34 -13.53 -10.89 -1.20
N VAL A 35 -13.12 -11.72 -2.16
CA VAL A 35 -13.92 -12.89 -2.58
C VAL A 35 -14.00 -13.88 -1.42
N LEU A 36 -15.20 -14.32 -1.06
CA LEU A 36 -15.45 -15.25 0.04
C LEU A 36 -15.35 -16.72 -0.42
N PRO A 37 -14.69 -17.59 0.35
CA PRO A 37 -14.78 -19.02 0.15
C PRO A 37 -16.14 -19.54 0.65
N LEU A 38 -16.91 -20.21 -0.23
CA LEU A 38 -18.22 -20.80 0.06
C LEU A 38 -18.20 -22.30 -0.34
N GLY A 39 -17.32 -23.07 0.24
CA GLY A 39 -17.07 -24.47 -0.15
C GLY A 39 -16.51 -24.56 -1.58
N ASP A 40 -17.20 -25.29 -2.47
CA ASP A 40 -16.82 -25.42 -3.88
C ASP A 40 -17.15 -24.17 -4.71
N HIS A 41 -17.80 -23.18 -4.10
CA HIS A 41 -18.16 -21.90 -4.70
C HIS A 41 -17.34 -20.75 -4.13
N ARG A 42 -17.47 -19.59 -4.75
CA ARG A 42 -16.94 -18.32 -4.28
C ARG A 42 -18.02 -17.26 -4.32
N GLY A 43 -18.08 -16.45 -3.29
CA GLY A 43 -18.91 -15.26 -3.21
C GLY A 43 -18.14 -14.02 -3.67
N ILE A 44 -18.54 -13.45 -4.80
CA ILE A 44 -17.96 -12.22 -5.34
C ILE A 44 -18.73 -11.04 -4.76
N PRO A 45 -18.09 -10.12 -4.03
CA PRO A 45 -18.78 -9.02 -3.38
C PRO A 45 -19.32 -8.02 -4.39
N LEU A 46 -20.60 -7.63 -4.21
CA LEU A 46 -21.33 -6.72 -5.08
C LEU A 46 -21.64 -5.41 -4.36
N ASN A 47 -21.45 -4.29 -5.06
CA ASN A 47 -21.87 -2.97 -4.58
C ASN A 47 -23.35 -2.68 -4.89
N ASP A 48 -23.79 -1.47 -4.51
CA ASP A 48 -25.20 -1.07 -4.69
C ASP A 48 -25.61 -0.84 -6.16
N SER A 49 -24.61 -0.62 -7.07
CA SER A 49 -24.86 -0.45 -8.51
C SER A 49 -25.09 -1.78 -9.23
N ALA A 50 -24.76 -2.91 -8.59
CA ALA A 50 -24.91 -4.22 -9.20
C ALA A 50 -26.40 -4.56 -9.38
N PRO A 51 -26.79 -5.20 -10.53
CA PRO A 51 -28.15 -5.64 -10.78
C PRO A 51 -28.74 -6.47 -9.65
N LEU A 52 -30.06 -6.52 -9.57
CA LEU A 52 -30.77 -7.25 -8.53
C LEU A 52 -30.71 -8.77 -8.77
N ILE A 53 -31.09 -9.51 -7.73
CA ILE A 53 -31.24 -10.95 -7.80
C ILE A 53 -32.27 -11.35 -8.89
N GLY A 54 -31.94 -12.37 -9.67
CA GLY A 54 -32.81 -12.85 -10.77
C GLY A 54 -32.62 -12.11 -12.09
N ASP A 55 -31.77 -11.10 -12.17
CA ASP A 55 -31.45 -10.46 -13.44
C ASP A 55 -30.72 -11.45 -14.38
N ALA A 56 -31.09 -11.43 -15.66
CA ALA A 56 -30.52 -12.31 -16.67
C ALA A 56 -28.98 -12.16 -16.86
N VAL A 57 -28.42 -11.03 -16.48
CA VAL A 57 -26.97 -10.78 -16.56
C VAL A 57 -26.13 -11.73 -15.71
N TRP A 58 -26.73 -12.36 -14.70
CA TRP A 58 -26.06 -13.29 -13.78
C TRP A 58 -25.96 -14.74 -14.30
N ASP A 59 -26.42 -15.02 -15.52
CA ASP A 59 -26.38 -16.35 -16.13
C ASP A 59 -26.97 -17.45 -15.23
N GLY A 60 -28.00 -17.11 -14.44
CA GLY A 60 -28.68 -18.03 -13.50
C GLY A 60 -27.91 -18.25 -12.18
N PHE A 61 -26.80 -17.55 -11.92
CA PHE A 61 -26.12 -17.61 -10.63
C PHE A 61 -26.89 -16.83 -9.54
N GLU A 62 -26.83 -17.36 -8.33
CA GLU A 62 -27.52 -16.79 -7.17
C GLU A 62 -26.74 -15.62 -6.57
N ILE A 63 -27.48 -14.65 -6.03
CA ILE A 63 -26.93 -13.63 -5.13
C ILE A 63 -27.34 -14.02 -3.72
N THR A 64 -26.36 -14.09 -2.81
CA THR A 64 -26.55 -14.37 -1.39
C THR A 64 -26.07 -13.19 -0.55
N ASP A 65 -26.68 -12.99 0.61
CA ASP A 65 -26.22 -12.03 1.61
C ASP A 65 -25.24 -12.72 2.55
N GLU A 66 -23.99 -12.31 2.48
CA GLU A 66 -22.91 -12.87 3.29
C GLU A 66 -22.20 -11.77 4.10
N VAL A 67 -21.59 -12.18 5.20
CA VAL A 67 -20.73 -11.26 5.96
C VAL A 67 -19.43 -11.05 5.19
N GLY A 68 -19.32 -9.90 4.54
CA GLY A 68 -18.13 -9.54 3.76
C GLY A 68 -16.88 -9.47 4.62
N THR A 69 -15.79 -10.06 4.14
CA THR A 69 -14.45 -9.85 4.69
C THR A 69 -13.86 -8.59 4.06
N LEU A 70 -13.64 -7.55 4.86
CA LEU A 70 -12.92 -6.37 4.40
C LEU A 70 -11.49 -6.81 4.02
N ARG A 71 -11.17 -6.72 2.75
CA ARG A 71 -9.79 -6.88 2.27
C ARG A 71 -8.97 -5.73 2.82
N LYS A 72 -7.89 -6.05 3.53
CA LYS A 72 -6.91 -5.02 3.88
C LYS A 72 -6.29 -4.51 2.58
N PRO A 73 -6.18 -3.20 2.39
CA PRO A 73 -5.43 -2.64 1.28
C PRO A 73 -4.04 -3.27 1.20
N GLN A 74 -3.64 -3.71 0.01
CA GLN A 74 -2.34 -4.35 -0.20
C GLN A 74 -1.28 -3.36 -0.67
N HIS A 75 -1.73 -2.25 -1.28
CA HIS A 75 -0.86 -1.21 -1.76
C HIS A 75 -1.34 0.17 -1.30
N TRP A 76 -0.41 1.09 -1.06
CA TRP A 76 -0.72 2.43 -0.58
C TRP A 76 -1.64 3.22 -1.51
N THR A 77 -1.61 2.96 -2.83
CA THR A 77 -2.49 3.62 -3.80
C THR A 77 -3.98 3.33 -3.57
N GLU A 78 -4.31 2.23 -2.90
CA GLU A 78 -5.69 1.90 -2.52
C GLU A 78 -6.25 2.82 -1.40
N HIS A 79 -5.39 3.64 -0.79
CA HIS A 79 -5.77 4.65 0.19
C HIS A 79 -5.90 6.06 -0.39
N LEU A 80 -5.60 6.24 -1.67
CA LEU A 80 -5.77 7.53 -2.34
C LEU A 80 -7.25 7.91 -2.42
N PRO A 81 -7.57 9.22 -2.48
CA PRO A 81 -8.92 9.67 -2.74
C PRO A 81 -9.51 9.07 -4.02
N SER A 82 -10.82 8.85 -4.03
CA SER A 82 -11.55 8.32 -5.20
C SER A 82 -11.27 9.17 -6.43
N GLY A 83 -10.97 8.50 -7.55
CA GLY A 83 -10.61 9.13 -8.82
C GLY A 83 -9.11 9.35 -9.03
N LEU A 84 -8.29 9.49 -7.97
CA LEU A 84 -6.83 9.58 -8.11
C LEU A 84 -6.19 8.20 -8.32
N GLY A 85 -6.52 7.24 -7.47
CA GLY A 85 -5.95 5.89 -7.54
C GLY A 85 -6.37 5.09 -8.78
N GLU A 86 -7.49 5.45 -9.39
CA GLU A 86 -8.07 4.82 -10.58
C GLU A 86 -7.62 5.47 -11.89
N ASN A 87 -6.97 6.62 -11.82
CA ASN A 87 -6.52 7.38 -12.99
C ASN A 87 -5.31 6.71 -13.63
N LYS A 88 -5.52 5.96 -14.71
CA LYS A 88 -4.49 5.22 -15.46
C LYS A 88 -3.45 6.14 -16.14
N THR A 89 -3.68 7.43 -16.21
CA THR A 89 -2.72 8.39 -16.79
C THR A 89 -1.67 8.84 -15.78
N ILE A 90 -1.91 8.63 -14.48
CA ILE A 90 -0.98 8.97 -13.41
C ILE A 90 -0.02 7.80 -13.16
N HIS A 91 1.26 8.05 -13.34
CA HIS A 91 2.32 7.08 -13.03
C HIS A 91 2.85 7.30 -11.62
N PHE A 92 2.29 6.56 -10.66
CA PHE A 92 2.73 6.61 -9.27
C PHE A 92 4.12 5.97 -9.06
N PRO A 93 4.93 6.50 -8.12
CA PRO A 93 6.21 5.89 -7.76
C PRO A 93 6.05 4.45 -7.30
N GLN A 94 6.82 3.55 -7.91
CA GLN A 94 6.82 2.12 -7.57
C GLN A 94 7.89 1.75 -6.53
N SER A 95 8.84 2.65 -6.27
CA SER A 95 9.93 2.41 -5.35
C SER A 95 10.00 3.48 -4.26
N TYR A 96 10.21 3.04 -3.06
CA TYR A 96 10.47 3.86 -1.87
C TYR A 96 11.36 3.06 -0.91
N GLU A 97 11.94 3.73 0.06
CA GLU A 97 12.80 3.12 1.07
C GLU A 97 12.26 3.46 2.46
N ILE A 98 12.25 2.47 3.37
CA ILE A 98 11.89 2.70 4.77
C ILE A 98 13.14 2.45 5.61
N GLN A 99 13.57 3.49 6.32
CA GLN A 99 14.66 3.46 7.28
C GLN A 99 14.09 3.73 8.69
N GLY A 100 13.96 2.69 9.50
CA GLY A 100 13.28 2.78 10.79
C GLY A 100 11.81 3.23 10.64
N ASP A 101 11.49 4.43 11.11
CA ASP A 101 10.16 5.04 11.00
C ASP A 101 10.09 6.20 9.98
N VAL A 102 11.14 6.35 9.15
CA VAL A 102 11.23 7.35 8.07
C VAL A 102 11.06 6.67 6.73
N LEU A 103 10.11 7.14 5.91
CA LEU A 103 9.91 6.67 4.54
C LEU A 103 10.41 7.73 3.56
N LEU A 104 11.24 7.29 2.64
CA LEU A 104 11.86 8.10 1.60
C LEU A 104 11.27 7.71 0.25
N ILE A 105 10.70 8.68 -0.47
CA ILE A 105 10.10 8.47 -1.78
C ILE A 105 10.49 9.59 -2.73
N LYS A 106 10.79 9.25 -3.98
CA LYS A 106 10.99 10.24 -5.04
C LYS A 106 9.66 10.51 -5.73
N ILE A 107 9.18 11.74 -5.64
CA ILE A 107 7.95 12.18 -6.30
C ILE A 107 8.33 12.82 -7.64
N PRO A 108 7.80 12.33 -8.78
CA PRO A 108 7.94 13.00 -10.07
C PRO A 108 7.26 14.38 -10.09
N GLU A 109 7.85 15.35 -10.82
CA GLU A 109 7.32 16.73 -10.92
C GLU A 109 5.85 16.76 -11.39
N GLU A 110 5.48 15.83 -12.29
CA GLU A 110 4.13 15.76 -12.88
C GLU A 110 3.03 15.48 -11.85
N ILE A 111 3.40 14.93 -10.69
CA ILE A 111 2.46 14.58 -9.61
C ILE A 111 2.80 15.25 -8.27
N GLU A 112 3.70 16.22 -8.26
CA GLU A 112 4.08 16.96 -7.05
C GLU A 112 2.88 17.70 -6.44
N SER A 113 1.93 18.15 -7.26
CA SER A 113 0.70 18.80 -6.80
C SER A 113 -0.19 17.93 -5.89
N ILE A 114 0.00 16.61 -5.89
CA ILE A 114 -0.74 15.62 -5.07
C ILE A 114 0.17 14.88 -4.09
N GLU A 115 1.34 15.41 -3.77
CA GLU A 115 2.31 14.74 -2.89
C GLU A 115 1.77 14.52 -1.48
N HIS A 116 0.94 15.43 -0.97
CA HIS A 116 0.31 15.27 0.35
C HIS A 116 -0.68 14.11 0.38
N GLU A 117 -1.50 13.94 -0.65
CA GLU A 117 -2.41 12.79 -0.79
C GLU A 117 -1.64 11.47 -0.85
N ILE A 118 -0.53 11.45 -1.60
CA ILE A 118 0.39 10.31 -1.66
C ILE A 118 0.96 10.01 -0.27
N ALA A 119 1.48 11.01 0.43
CA ALA A 119 2.07 10.85 1.75
C ALA A 119 1.04 10.37 2.78
N GLN A 120 -0.18 10.90 2.78
CA GLN A 120 -1.26 10.46 3.66
C GLN A 120 -1.69 9.02 3.37
N ALA A 121 -1.78 8.64 2.09
CA ALA A 121 -2.07 7.26 1.69
C ALA A 121 -0.97 6.30 2.16
N MET A 122 0.30 6.67 2.03
CA MET A 122 1.43 5.89 2.52
C MET A 122 1.44 5.78 4.05
N LEU A 123 1.16 6.85 4.77
CA LEU A 123 1.02 6.78 6.23
C LEU A 123 -0.10 5.83 6.65
N LYS A 124 -1.23 5.79 5.94
CA LYS A 124 -2.31 4.82 6.22
C LYS A 124 -1.85 3.38 5.99
N GLN A 125 -1.09 3.12 4.93
CA GLN A 125 -0.58 1.79 4.59
C GLN A 125 0.49 1.30 5.56
N TYR A 126 1.38 2.20 6.03
CA TYR A 126 2.53 1.87 6.88
C TYR A 126 2.39 2.47 8.29
N PRO A 127 1.66 1.81 9.21
CA PRO A 127 1.36 2.37 10.54
C PRO A 127 2.61 2.62 11.40
N ASN A 128 3.71 1.93 11.14
CA ASN A 128 4.98 2.11 11.84
C ASN A 128 5.84 3.26 11.29
N VAL A 129 5.45 3.84 10.16
CA VAL A 129 6.11 5.01 9.58
C VAL A 129 5.57 6.26 10.26
N ARG A 130 6.48 7.10 10.74
CA ARG A 130 6.17 8.37 11.41
C ARG A 130 6.16 9.54 10.43
N ILE A 131 7.10 9.55 9.47
CA ILE A 131 7.33 10.68 8.58
C ILE A 131 7.59 10.20 7.14
N ILE A 132 7.03 10.94 6.19
CA ILE A 132 7.27 10.76 4.74
C ILE A 132 8.11 11.92 4.24
N CYS A 133 9.22 11.60 3.58
CA CYS A 133 10.11 12.59 2.98
C CYS A 133 10.20 12.39 1.46
N HIS A 134 10.14 13.49 0.72
CA HIS A 134 10.58 13.53 -0.68
C HIS A 134 12.10 13.43 -0.73
N ASP A 135 12.61 12.48 -1.50
CA ASP A 135 14.04 12.32 -1.80
C ASP A 135 14.37 13.12 -3.08
N GLU A 136 14.87 14.33 -2.89
CA GLU A 136 15.25 15.24 -3.99
C GLU A 136 16.60 14.87 -4.63
N GLY A 137 17.22 13.78 -4.16
CA GLY A 137 18.48 13.25 -4.66
C GLY A 137 19.58 13.29 -3.62
N VAL A 138 20.81 13.08 -4.08
CA VAL A 138 21.99 13.05 -3.23
C VAL A 138 22.94 14.20 -3.57
N ASP A 139 23.58 14.77 -2.55
CA ASP A 139 24.48 15.88 -2.69
C ASP A 139 25.86 15.54 -2.13
N GLY A 140 26.89 16.15 -2.75
CA GLY A 140 28.27 16.08 -2.33
C GLY A 140 28.94 14.70 -2.40
N GLU A 141 30.21 14.66 -1.99
CA GLU A 141 31.06 13.47 -2.00
C GLU A 141 30.53 12.35 -1.08
N PHE A 142 29.92 12.72 0.03
CA PHE A 142 29.38 11.77 1.01
C PHE A 142 27.99 11.25 0.65
N ARG A 143 27.42 11.65 -0.50
CA ARG A 143 26.13 11.21 -1.00
C ARG A 143 25.01 11.36 0.02
N ILE A 144 25.00 12.46 0.76
CA ILE A 144 23.94 12.79 1.71
C ILE A 144 22.68 13.11 0.92
N ARG A 145 21.56 12.57 1.36
CA ARG A 145 20.26 12.80 0.71
C ARG A 145 19.74 14.19 1.06
N ASN A 146 19.24 14.88 0.04
CA ASN A 146 18.44 16.06 0.22
C ASN A 146 16.99 15.62 0.43
N LEU A 147 16.49 15.78 1.66
CA LEU A 147 15.18 15.29 2.07
C LEU A 147 14.29 16.43 2.49
N ARG A 148 13.15 16.57 1.83
CA ARG A 148 12.08 17.48 2.17
C ARG A 148 10.93 16.70 2.83
N THR A 149 10.52 17.10 4.03
CA THR A 149 9.36 16.50 4.69
C THR A 149 8.09 16.87 3.95
N ILE A 150 7.29 15.86 3.58
CA ILE A 150 5.97 16.04 2.98
C ILE A 150 4.90 16.00 4.09
N GLU A 151 4.93 14.94 4.93
CA GLU A 151 3.89 14.71 5.93
C GLU A 151 4.47 13.97 7.16
N SER A 152 3.95 14.24 8.35
CA SER A 152 4.32 13.50 9.55
C SER A 152 3.14 13.32 10.50
N ARG A 153 3.15 12.23 11.29
CA ARG A 153 2.09 11.92 12.26
C ARG A 153 2.13 12.81 13.51
N ASP A 154 3.31 13.25 13.89
CA ASP A 154 3.60 13.97 15.13
C ASP A 154 3.97 15.45 14.92
N GLY A 155 3.87 15.94 13.67
CA GLY A 155 4.28 17.28 13.29
C GLY A 155 5.79 17.50 13.29
N SER A 156 6.59 16.46 13.55
CA SER A 156 8.05 16.55 13.55
C SER A 156 8.62 16.55 12.13
N THR A 157 9.66 17.31 11.90
CA THR A 157 10.45 17.32 10.66
C THR A 157 11.77 16.57 10.78
N THR A 158 12.09 16.02 11.97
CA THR A 158 13.34 15.29 12.16
C THR A 158 13.32 13.93 11.49
N THR A 159 14.36 13.64 10.71
CA THR A 159 14.58 12.34 10.09
C THR A 159 15.43 11.39 10.94
N GLN A 160 15.79 11.79 12.18
CA GLN A 160 16.50 10.90 13.10
C GLN A 160 15.63 9.69 13.47
N THR A 161 16.19 8.49 13.32
CA THR A 161 15.46 7.23 13.50
C THR A 161 16.38 6.11 14.00
N ARG A 162 15.80 4.93 14.25
CA ARG A 162 16.51 3.69 14.60
C ARG A 162 16.20 2.60 13.61
N VAL A 163 17.22 2.00 13.05
CA VAL A 163 17.10 0.80 12.20
C VAL A 163 17.55 -0.42 12.99
N LYS A 164 16.79 -1.50 12.93
CA LYS A 164 17.17 -2.76 13.56
C LYS A 164 17.85 -3.67 12.53
N GLU A 165 19.11 -4.02 12.78
CA GLU A 165 19.88 -4.96 11.98
C GLU A 165 20.55 -6.01 12.86
N HIS A 166 20.40 -7.28 12.50
CA HIS A 166 21.03 -8.44 13.20
C HIS A 166 20.87 -8.41 14.73
N GLY A 167 19.71 -7.93 15.22
CA GLY A 167 19.41 -7.83 16.65
C GLY A 167 19.86 -6.53 17.32
N HIS A 168 20.63 -5.69 16.65
CA HIS A 168 21.12 -4.39 17.16
C HIS A 168 20.32 -3.22 16.62
N PHE A 169 20.29 -2.13 17.38
CA PHE A 169 19.72 -0.86 16.92
C PHE A 169 20.84 0.09 16.49
N ILE A 170 20.72 0.61 15.29
CA ILE A 170 21.60 1.61 14.71
C ILE A 170 20.82 2.93 14.64
N HIS A 171 21.34 3.98 15.29
CA HIS A 171 20.80 5.32 15.16
C HIS A 171 21.29 5.95 13.87
N VAL A 172 20.35 6.38 13.03
CA VAL A 172 20.66 6.97 11.73
C VAL A 172 19.86 8.26 11.54
N ASN A 173 20.39 9.13 10.71
CA ASN A 173 19.68 10.32 10.23
C ASN A 173 19.86 10.41 8.72
N PRO A 174 18.88 9.94 7.91
CA PRO A 174 19.00 9.89 6.45
C PRO A 174 19.32 11.23 5.79
N ALA A 175 18.93 12.35 6.40
CA ALA A 175 19.25 13.70 5.91
C ALA A 175 20.67 14.19 6.28
N LYS A 176 21.44 13.43 7.10
CA LYS A 176 22.75 13.84 7.57
C LYS A 176 23.85 12.81 7.32
N THR A 177 23.46 11.54 7.15
CA THR A 177 24.41 10.43 6.99
C THR A 177 23.95 9.49 5.90
N TYR A 178 24.89 9.00 5.12
CA TYR A 178 24.59 7.91 4.20
C TYR A 178 24.30 6.62 4.97
N PHE A 179 23.16 6.04 4.70
CA PHE A 179 22.80 4.72 5.20
C PHE A 179 22.13 3.90 4.09
N SER A 180 22.54 2.66 3.91
CA SER A 180 21.93 1.73 2.97
C SER A 180 21.69 0.38 3.62
N GLY A 181 20.46 -0.08 3.62
CA GLY A 181 20.08 -1.41 4.10
C GLY A 181 20.77 -2.55 3.34
N ARG A 182 21.15 -2.32 2.07
CA ARG A 182 21.85 -3.31 1.24
C ARG A 182 23.23 -3.68 1.80
N LEU A 183 23.84 -2.82 2.63
CA LEU A 183 25.13 -3.05 3.27
C LEU A 183 25.03 -3.73 4.64
N SER A 184 23.86 -4.22 5.02
CA SER A 184 23.60 -4.86 6.31
C SER A 184 24.53 -6.06 6.56
N GLU A 185 24.65 -6.97 5.60
CA GLU A 185 25.54 -8.14 5.73
C GLU A 185 27.02 -7.72 5.80
N GLN A 186 27.44 -6.71 5.06
CA GLN A 186 28.81 -6.21 5.15
C GLN A 186 29.11 -5.64 6.54
N ARG A 187 28.20 -4.86 7.13
CA ARG A 187 28.33 -4.37 8.51
C ARG A 187 28.44 -5.50 9.52
N LYS A 188 27.64 -6.57 9.37
CA LYS A 188 27.72 -7.76 10.20
C LYS A 188 29.08 -8.45 10.12
N MET A 189 29.60 -8.65 8.90
CA MET A 189 30.90 -9.30 8.69
C MET A 189 32.03 -8.47 9.32
N THR A 190 32.00 -7.13 9.18
CA THR A 190 32.97 -6.23 9.81
C THR A 190 32.92 -6.34 11.33
N HIS A 191 31.72 -6.31 11.91
CA HIS A 191 31.53 -6.49 13.36
C HIS A 191 32.12 -7.82 13.86
N GLN A 192 31.87 -8.92 13.17
CA GLN A 192 32.41 -10.24 13.52
C GLN A 192 33.93 -10.33 13.39
N SER A 193 34.52 -9.57 12.48
CA SER A 193 35.99 -9.54 12.31
C SER A 193 36.72 -8.76 13.41
N ILE A 194 36.05 -7.77 14.01
CA ILE A 194 36.60 -6.95 15.11
C ILE A 194 36.55 -7.70 16.45
N LEU A 195 35.59 -8.63 16.61
CA LEU A 195 35.44 -9.43 17.84
C LEU A 195 36.37 -10.63 17.94
N LYS A 196 37.19 -10.91 16.93
CA LYS A 196 38.21 -11.95 16.91
C LYS A 196 39.57 -11.33 17.26
#